data_9688c556e965cfda362dae807156f64a
#
_entry.id   9688c556e965cfda362dae807156f64a
#
_cell.length_a   1.000
_cell.length_b   1.000
_cell.length_c   1.000
_cell.angle_alpha   90.00
_cell.angle_beta   90.00
_cell.angle_gamma   90.00
#
_symmetry.space_group_name_H-M   'P 1'
#
loop_
_entity.id
_entity.type
_entity.pdbx_description
1 polymer ?
#
loop_
_entity_poly.entity_id
_entity_poly.type
_entity_poly.pdbx_seq_one_letter_code
_entity_poly.pdbx_strand_id
1 'polypeptide(L)'
;NIPRNSKFLYSAIYSYDNFRVMDFFEQNGTPVKVERGNRVFPVSDHSSDVIAALKRSLDAHKVKIMYHTAVEKLMVSENCVHGVITAEGKKMPADAVVIATGGCSYASTGSTGDGYRFAEACGHTIKTCSPSLVPFNAEEEYVKELQGLSLKNVKASIYQGKKLLLSLIHI
;
A
#
# COMPACT_ATOMS: atom_id res chain seq x y z
N ASN A 1 -4.10 5.78 13.05
CA ASN A 1 -4.69 6.26 11.78
C ASN A 1 -5.61 5.22 11.09
N ILE A 2 -6.02 4.18 11.78
CA ILE A 2 -6.95 3.17 11.28
C ILE A 2 -8.25 3.33 12.05
N PRO A 3 -9.28 3.97 11.47
CA PRO A 3 -10.48 4.38 12.22
C PRO A 3 -11.42 3.23 12.57
N ARG A 4 -11.32 2.09 11.87
CA ARG A 4 -12.18 0.93 12.10
C ARG A 4 -11.36 -0.34 12.17
N ASN A 5 -11.75 -1.27 13.05
CA ASN A 5 -11.12 -2.59 13.23
C ASN A 5 -9.60 -2.56 13.46
N SER A 6 -9.06 -1.49 14.04
CA SER A 6 -7.61 -1.34 14.28
C SER A 6 -7.02 -2.51 15.07
N LYS A 7 -7.79 -3.09 15.99
CA LYS A 7 -7.35 -4.22 16.81
C LYS A 7 -6.97 -5.46 15.98
N PHE A 8 -7.55 -5.64 14.80
CA PHE A 8 -7.21 -6.73 13.90
C PHE A 8 -5.74 -6.70 13.46
N LEU A 9 -5.15 -5.51 13.36
CA LEU A 9 -3.78 -5.31 12.91
C LEU A 9 -2.74 -5.32 14.06
N TYR A 10 -3.17 -5.38 15.32
CA TYR A 10 -2.23 -5.28 16.45
C TYR A 10 -1.14 -6.35 16.39
N SER A 11 -1.49 -7.61 16.16
CA SER A 11 -0.52 -8.69 16.08
C SER A 11 0.53 -8.44 14.99
N ALA A 12 0.09 -8.04 13.79
CA ALA A 12 0.99 -7.76 12.68
C ALA A 12 1.91 -6.56 12.96
N ILE A 13 1.34 -5.46 13.51
CA ILE A 13 2.10 -4.23 13.82
C ILE A 13 3.10 -4.46 14.96
N TYR A 14 2.73 -5.22 15.98
CA TYR A 14 3.66 -5.54 17.09
C TYR A 14 4.74 -6.54 16.68
N SER A 15 4.45 -7.42 15.73
CA SER A 15 5.44 -8.36 15.20
C SER A 15 6.47 -7.71 14.30
N TYR A 16 6.05 -6.70 13.52
CA TYR A 16 6.91 -5.96 12.60
C TYR A 16 6.49 -4.49 12.60
N ASP A 17 7.07 -3.74 13.53
CA ASP A 17 6.73 -2.36 13.79
C ASP A 17 7.48 -1.37 12.88
N ASN A 18 7.19 -0.09 13.05
CA ASN A 18 7.82 0.98 12.28
C ASN A 18 9.35 1.07 12.52
N PHE A 19 9.84 0.70 13.70
CA PHE A 19 11.29 0.71 13.97
C PHE A 19 11.98 -0.37 13.17
N ARG A 20 11.42 -1.58 13.13
CA ARG A 20 11.94 -2.67 12.30
C ARG A 20 11.91 -2.34 10.80
N VAL A 21 10.90 -1.61 10.35
CA VAL A 21 10.85 -1.12 8.97
C VAL A 21 11.99 -0.13 8.71
N MET A 22 12.24 0.80 9.63
CA MET A 22 13.34 1.75 9.50
C MET A 22 14.69 1.02 9.48
N ASP A 23 14.92 0.13 10.45
CA ASP A 23 16.14 -0.70 10.53
C ASP A 23 16.37 -1.51 9.24
N PHE A 24 15.32 -2.06 8.66
CA PHE A 24 15.41 -2.78 7.39
C PHE A 24 15.99 -1.90 6.27
N PHE A 25 15.52 -0.66 6.13
CA PHE A 25 16.02 0.24 5.09
C PHE A 25 17.45 0.69 5.36
N GLU A 26 17.79 0.99 6.61
CA GLU A 26 19.14 1.37 7.01
C GLU A 26 20.15 0.23 6.78
N GLN A 27 19.83 -0.99 7.19
CA GLN A 27 20.63 -2.19 6.95
C GLN A 27 20.81 -2.51 5.46
N ASN A 28 19.84 -2.11 4.64
CA ASN A 28 19.92 -2.24 3.19
C ASN A 28 20.49 -0.99 2.49
N GLY A 29 21.23 -0.14 3.23
CA GLY A 29 21.99 0.97 2.69
C GLY A 29 21.15 2.17 2.25
N THR A 30 19.99 2.38 2.88
CA THR A 30 19.16 3.57 2.68
C THR A 30 18.90 4.23 4.03
N PRO A 31 19.76 5.19 4.44
CA PRO A 31 19.54 5.96 5.66
C PRO A 31 18.21 6.69 5.62
N VAL A 32 17.50 6.68 6.75
CA VAL A 32 16.20 7.32 6.86
C VAL A 32 16.20 8.46 7.87
N LYS A 33 15.30 9.42 7.71
CA LYS A 33 15.05 10.54 8.62
C LYS A 33 13.58 10.56 9.03
N VAL A 34 13.33 10.96 10.28
CA VAL A 34 11.98 11.18 10.77
C VAL A 34 11.67 12.68 10.69
N GLU A 35 10.64 13.03 9.96
CA GLU A 35 10.17 14.39 9.82
C GLU A 35 8.95 14.66 10.71
N ARG A 36 8.49 15.92 10.70
CA ARG A 36 7.31 16.35 11.44
C ARG A 36 6.11 15.45 11.12
N GLY A 37 5.34 15.10 12.15
CA GLY A 37 4.20 14.18 12.03
C GLY A 37 4.59 12.70 12.01
N ASN A 38 5.83 12.38 12.45
CA ASN A 38 6.36 11.01 12.49
C ASN A 38 6.38 10.33 11.12
N ARG A 39 6.59 11.11 10.06
CA ARG A 39 6.79 10.57 8.71
C ARG A 39 8.25 10.24 8.47
N VAL A 40 8.50 9.11 7.89
CA VAL A 40 9.84 8.64 7.59
C VAL A 40 10.11 8.77 6.09
N PHE A 41 11.25 9.36 5.76
CA PHE A 41 11.73 9.52 4.38
C PHE A 41 13.19 9.08 4.30
N PRO A 42 13.69 8.69 3.11
CA PRO A 42 15.11 8.55 2.92
C PRO A 42 15.79 9.92 3.09
N VAL A 43 17.00 9.91 3.64
CA VAL A 43 17.77 11.17 3.83
C VAL A 43 18.00 11.90 2.51
N SER A 44 18.12 11.19 1.41
CA SER A 44 18.27 11.71 0.05
C SER A 44 17.02 12.38 -0.52
N ASP A 45 15.84 12.16 0.08
CA ASP A 45 14.52 12.52 -0.47
C ASP A 45 14.17 11.86 -1.82
N HIS A 46 14.92 10.83 -2.24
CA HIS A 46 14.69 10.11 -3.48
C HIS A 46 13.99 8.77 -3.24
N SER A 47 12.81 8.58 -3.82
CA SER A 47 12.07 7.31 -3.76
C SER A 47 12.81 6.16 -4.43
N SER A 48 13.70 6.45 -5.39
CA SER A 48 14.57 5.46 -6.03
C SER A 48 15.46 4.71 -5.05
N ASP A 49 15.87 5.36 -3.95
CA ASP A 49 16.74 4.73 -2.95
C ASP A 49 15.98 3.69 -2.13
N VAL A 50 14.69 3.94 -1.88
CA VAL A 50 13.79 2.97 -1.26
C VAL A 50 13.64 1.72 -2.15
N ILE A 51 13.43 1.92 -3.45
CA ILE A 51 13.37 0.83 -4.43
C ILE A 51 14.69 0.06 -4.48
N ALA A 52 15.81 0.78 -4.48
CA ALA A 52 17.14 0.17 -4.51
C ALA A 52 17.42 -0.66 -3.25
N ALA A 53 16.97 -0.22 -2.07
CA ALA A 53 17.11 -1.00 -0.83
C ALA A 53 16.34 -2.33 -0.92
N LEU A 54 15.08 -2.28 -1.35
CA LEU A 54 14.27 -3.48 -1.56
C LEU A 54 14.93 -4.43 -2.55
N LYS A 55 15.43 -3.90 -3.66
CA LYS A 55 16.13 -4.70 -4.67
C LYS A 55 17.39 -5.36 -4.11
N ARG A 56 18.22 -4.62 -3.38
CA ARG A 56 19.42 -5.19 -2.71
C ARG A 56 19.06 -6.35 -1.78
N SER A 57 17.99 -6.19 -1.00
CA SER A 57 17.52 -7.25 -0.11
C SER A 57 17.07 -8.49 -0.90
N LEU A 58 16.30 -8.30 -1.97
CA LEU A 58 15.86 -9.42 -2.83
C LEU A 58 17.05 -10.12 -3.49
N ASP A 59 18.01 -9.37 -4.01
CA ASP A 59 19.20 -9.92 -4.66
C ASP A 59 20.06 -10.71 -3.65
N ALA A 60 20.23 -10.20 -2.42
CA ALA A 60 20.97 -10.89 -1.35
C ALA A 60 20.34 -12.23 -0.98
N HIS A 61 19.00 -12.31 -1.03
CA HIS A 61 18.24 -13.54 -0.78
C HIS A 61 18.01 -14.40 -2.05
N LYS A 62 18.64 -14.03 -3.16
CA LYS A 62 18.51 -14.74 -4.45
C LYS A 62 17.07 -14.87 -4.95
N VAL A 63 16.23 -13.89 -4.63
CA VAL A 63 14.84 -13.85 -5.09
C VAL A 63 14.80 -13.47 -6.57
N LYS A 64 14.16 -14.31 -7.38
CA LYS A 64 13.97 -14.02 -8.80
C LYS A 64 12.80 -13.08 -9.00
N ILE A 65 13.07 -11.88 -9.50
CA ILE A 65 12.04 -10.91 -9.90
C ILE A 65 11.67 -11.16 -11.37
N MET A 66 10.39 -11.26 -11.64
CA MET A 66 9.87 -11.39 -12.99
C MET A 66 9.02 -10.15 -13.32
N TYR A 67 9.57 -9.25 -14.09
CA TYR A 67 8.87 -8.06 -14.56
C TYR A 67 7.92 -8.41 -15.72
N HIS A 68 6.93 -7.55 -15.97
CA HIS A 68 5.95 -7.70 -17.04
C HIS A 68 5.26 -9.06 -17.06
N THR A 69 5.10 -9.66 -15.88
CA THR A 69 4.53 -10.99 -15.71
C THR A 69 3.28 -10.88 -14.84
N ALA A 70 2.17 -10.53 -15.46
CA ALA A 70 0.89 -10.46 -14.78
C ALA A 70 0.38 -11.88 -14.48
N VAL A 71 -0.16 -12.05 -13.27
CA VAL A 71 -0.82 -13.30 -12.87
C VAL A 71 -2.31 -13.20 -13.20
N GLU A 72 -2.83 -14.18 -13.94
CA GLU A 72 -4.23 -14.26 -14.29
C GLU A 72 -5.05 -14.98 -13.21
N LYS A 73 -4.54 -16.12 -12.71
CA LYS A 73 -5.26 -16.92 -11.73
C LYS A 73 -4.32 -17.81 -10.89
N LEU A 74 -4.82 -18.27 -9.75
CA LEU A 74 -4.19 -19.30 -8.93
C LEU A 74 -4.48 -20.69 -9.48
N MET A 75 -3.53 -21.58 -9.32
CA MET A 75 -3.72 -23.03 -9.57
C MET A 75 -4.16 -23.66 -8.25
N VAL A 76 -5.44 -23.98 -8.14
CA VAL A 76 -6.02 -24.60 -6.93
C VAL A 76 -6.69 -25.89 -7.28
N SER A 77 -6.38 -26.95 -6.54
CA SER A 77 -7.09 -28.23 -6.58
C SER A 77 -7.12 -28.84 -5.18
N GLU A 78 -8.16 -29.55 -4.86
CA GLU A 78 -8.34 -30.23 -3.56
C GLU A 78 -8.11 -29.30 -2.34
N ASN A 79 -8.58 -28.04 -2.44
CA ASN A 79 -8.37 -26.96 -1.45
C ASN A 79 -6.90 -26.59 -1.18
N CYS A 80 -5.98 -26.97 -2.07
CA CYS A 80 -4.57 -26.61 -1.99
C CYS A 80 -4.17 -25.75 -3.18
N VAL A 81 -3.29 -24.77 -2.93
CA VAL A 81 -2.66 -23.99 -3.98
C VAL A 81 -1.42 -24.72 -4.51
N HIS A 82 -1.24 -24.74 -5.82
CA HIS A 82 -0.12 -25.39 -6.51
C HIS A 82 0.70 -24.42 -7.35
N GLY A 83 0.41 -23.15 -7.32
CA GLY A 83 1.11 -22.12 -8.07
C GLY A 83 0.18 -21.11 -8.72
N VAL A 84 0.66 -20.48 -9.78
CA VAL A 84 -0.06 -19.44 -10.52
C VAL A 84 -0.04 -19.72 -12.03
N ILE A 85 -0.99 -19.09 -12.73
CA ILE A 85 -1.00 -19.04 -14.20
C ILE A 85 -0.86 -17.56 -14.57
N THR A 86 0.10 -17.27 -15.44
CA THR A 86 0.30 -15.91 -15.96
C THR A 86 -0.74 -15.56 -17.03
N ALA A 87 -0.89 -14.28 -17.35
CA ALA A 87 -1.77 -13.82 -18.42
C ALA A 87 -1.40 -14.39 -19.80
N GLU A 88 -0.14 -14.82 -19.98
CA GLU A 88 0.33 -15.52 -21.19
C GLU A 88 0.02 -17.04 -21.16
N GLY A 89 -0.68 -17.50 -20.15
CA GLY A 89 -1.03 -18.93 -20.00
C GLY A 89 0.10 -19.80 -19.44
N LYS A 90 1.23 -19.25 -19.03
CA LYS A 90 2.34 -20.00 -18.46
C LYS A 90 2.00 -20.46 -17.05
N LYS A 91 2.12 -21.75 -16.79
CA LYS A 91 2.00 -22.34 -15.46
C LYS A 91 3.30 -22.19 -14.69
N MET A 92 3.21 -21.69 -13.49
CA MET A 92 4.33 -21.52 -12.56
C MET A 92 4.00 -22.26 -11.26
N PRO A 93 4.52 -23.47 -11.07
CA PRO A 93 4.27 -24.26 -9.86
C PRO A 93 4.93 -23.59 -8.65
N ALA A 94 4.28 -23.70 -7.50
CA ALA A 94 4.79 -23.23 -6.21
C ALA A 94 4.09 -23.99 -5.08
N ASP A 95 4.81 -24.23 -3.99
CA ASP A 95 4.28 -24.88 -2.78
C ASP A 95 3.42 -23.90 -1.95
N ALA A 96 3.68 -22.60 -2.09
CA ALA A 96 2.92 -21.55 -1.44
C ALA A 96 2.88 -20.28 -2.31
N VAL A 97 1.81 -19.51 -2.19
CA VAL A 97 1.63 -18.24 -2.90
C VAL A 97 1.24 -17.16 -1.91
N VAL A 98 2.00 -16.07 -1.89
CA VAL A 98 1.68 -14.87 -1.11
C VAL A 98 1.08 -13.83 -2.04
N ILE A 99 -0.15 -13.40 -1.77
CA ILE A 99 -0.84 -12.35 -2.51
C ILE A 99 -0.50 -11.01 -1.85
N ALA A 100 0.32 -10.21 -2.51
CA ALA A 100 0.77 -8.90 -2.04
C ALA A 100 0.58 -7.81 -3.12
N THR A 101 -0.53 -7.90 -3.86
CA THR A 101 -0.82 -7.08 -5.05
C THR A 101 -1.34 -5.68 -4.73
N GLY A 102 -1.44 -5.31 -3.46
CA GLY A 102 -2.02 -4.05 -3.04
C GLY A 102 -3.56 -4.05 -3.12
N GLY A 103 -4.15 -2.88 -3.06
CA GLY A 103 -5.60 -2.66 -3.10
C GLY A 103 -6.09 -2.12 -4.44
N CYS A 104 -7.00 -1.11 -4.36
CA CYS A 104 -7.62 -0.49 -5.55
C CYS A 104 -7.21 0.98 -5.72
N SER A 105 -6.25 1.48 -4.92
CA SER A 105 -5.78 2.87 -5.02
C SER A 105 -4.63 2.96 -6.01
N TYR A 106 -4.63 4.02 -6.84
CA TYR A 106 -3.60 4.23 -7.87
C TYR A 106 -3.42 3.05 -8.83
N ALA A 107 -4.48 2.69 -9.53
CA ALA A 107 -4.48 1.58 -10.48
C ALA A 107 -3.36 1.65 -11.53
N SER A 108 -2.91 2.87 -11.89
CA SER A 108 -1.76 3.09 -12.79
C SER A 108 -0.43 2.53 -12.25
N THR A 109 -0.32 2.28 -10.95
CA THR A 109 0.86 1.67 -10.31
C THR A 109 0.72 0.17 -10.10
N GLY A 110 -0.32 -0.46 -10.63
CA GLY A 110 -0.56 -1.90 -10.54
C GLY A 110 -1.53 -2.34 -9.43
N SER A 111 -2.08 -1.40 -8.65
CA SER A 111 -3.06 -1.72 -7.60
C SER A 111 -4.47 -1.84 -8.19
N THR A 112 -4.73 -2.89 -8.93
CA THR A 112 -5.95 -3.12 -9.71
C THR A 112 -7.00 -3.98 -9.00
N GLY A 113 -6.71 -4.41 -7.76
CA GLY A 113 -7.63 -5.24 -6.98
C GLY A 113 -7.53 -6.74 -7.28
N ASP A 114 -6.49 -7.20 -7.97
CA ASP A 114 -6.31 -8.60 -8.33
C ASP A 114 -6.34 -9.54 -7.12
N GLY A 115 -5.81 -9.11 -5.97
CA GLY A 115 -5.84 -9.89 -4.75
C GLY A 115 -7.25 -10.23 -4.29
N TYR A 116 -8.20 -9.31 -4.45
CA TYR A 116 -9.61 -9.57 -4.12
C TYR A 116 -10.20 -10.61 -5.06
N ARG A 117 -9.93 -10.49 -6.35
CA ARG A 117 -10.38 -11.44 -7.38
C ARG A 117 -9.82 -12.85 -7.11
N PHE A 118 -8.55 -12.97 -6.74
CA PHE A 118 -7.95 -14.25 -6.40
C PHE A 118 -8.56 -14.86 -5.13
N ALA A 119 -8.81 -14.03 -4.11
CA ALA A 119 -9.43 -14.49 -2.87
C ALA A 119 -10.88 -14.97 -3.12
N GLU A 120 -11.66 -14.22 -3.90
CA GLU A 120 -13.03 -14.60 -4.26
C GLU A 120 -13.06 -15.93 -5.05
N ALA A 121 -12.14 -16.09 -6.00
CA ALA A 121 -12.01 -17.33 -6.76
C ALA A 121 -11.63 -18.53 -5.88
N CYS A 122 -11.03 -18.32 -4.71
CA CYS A 122 -10.75 -19.32 -3.70
C CYS A 122 -11.89 -19.50 -2.66
N GLY A 123 -13.05 -18.88 -2.87
CA GLY A 123 -14.21 -19.02 -2.00
C GLY A 123 -14.26 -18.05 -0.81
N HIS A 124 -13.37 -17.06 -0.72
CA HIS A 124 -13.43 -16.05 0.32
C HIS A 124 -14.51 -14.99 0.02
N THR A 125 -15.18 -14.52 1.06
CA THR A 125 -16.12 -13.40 0.93
C THR A 125 -15.38 -12.08 0.89
N ILE A 126 -15.59 -11.31 -0.16
CA ILE A 126 -15.01 -9.97 -0.30
C ILE A 126 -16.02 -8.92 0.15
N LYS A 127 -15.64 -8.09 1.12
CA LYS A 127 -16.40 -6.90 1.46
C LYS A 127 -16.13 -5.82 0.43
N THR A 128 -17.20 -5.19 -0.05
CA THR A 128 -17.08 -4.10 -1.02
C THR A 128 -16.16 -3.01 -0.51
N CYS A 129 -15.13 -2.71 -1.31
CA CYS A 129 -14.19 -1.63 -1.01
C CYS A 129 -14.88 -0.29 -1.26
N SER A 130 -14.74 0.63 -0.32
CA SER A 130 -15.18 2.03 -0.47
C SER A 130 -13.99 2.96 -0.27
N PRO A 131 -13.96 4.11 -0.96
CA PRO A 131 -12.90 5.09 -0.79
C PRO A 131 -12.81 5.57 0.67
N SER A 132 -11.61 5.80 1.14
CA SER A 132 -11.35 6.36 2.47
C SER A 132 -10.93 7.83 2.41
N LEU A 133 -10.06 8.17 1.48
CA LEU A 133 -9.62 9.54 1.20
C LEU A 133 -9.92 9.83 -0.27
N VAL A 134 -10.69 10.87 -0.50
CA VAL A 134 -11.11 11.30 -1.84
C VAL A 134 -10.99 12.82 -1.94
N PRO A 135 -10.76 13.38 -3.14
CA PRO A 135 -10.87 14.82 -3.35
C PRO A 135 -12.32 15.29 -3.14
N PHE A 136 -12.48 16.51 -2.68
CA PHE A 136 -13.78 17.18 -2.60
C PHE A 136 -14.03 18.00 -3.87
N ASN A 137 -15.27 18.00 -4.32
CA ASN A 137 -15.76 19.03 -5.23
C ASN A 137 -16.27 20.19 -4.36
N ALA A 138 -15.79 21.37 -4.63
CA ALA A 138 -16.24 22.60 -3.97
C ALA A 138 -17.08 23.41 -4.97
N GLU A 139 -18.12 24.06 -4.48
CA GLU A 139 -19.02 24.92 -5.28
C GLU A 139 -18.44 26.33 -5.42
N GLU A 140 -17.55 26.70 -4.51
CA GLU A 140 -16.94 28.02 -4.44
C GLU A 140 -15.97 28.27 -5.59
N GLU A 141 -16.16 29.38 -6.29
CA GLU A 141 -15.35 29.72 -7.47
C GLU A 141 -13.88 29.99 -7.16
N TYR A 142 -13.57 30.57 -5.98
CA TYR A 142 -12.19 30.85 -5.58
C TYR A 142 -11.30 29.60 -5.50
N VAL A 143 -11.89 28.41 -5.39
CA VAL A 143 -11.14 27.15 -5.38
C VAL A 143 -10.39 26.93 -6.69
N LYS A 144 -10.92 27.44 -7.80
CA LYS A 144 -10.27 27.37 -9.12
C LYS A 144 -9.00 28.21 -9.16
N GLU A 145 -9.01 29.36 -8.47
CA GLU A 145 -7.85 30.27 -8.38
C GLU A 145 -6.73 29.65 -7.52
N LEU A 146 -7.07 28.73 -6.62
CA LEU A 146 -6.14 28.03 -5.75
C LEU A 146 -5.55 26.75 -6.40
N GLN A 147 -5.82 26.50 -7.66
CA GLN A 147 -5.32 25.31 -8.35
C GLN A 147 -3.79 25.26 -8.32
N GLY A 148 -3.25 24.14 -7.84
CA GLY A 148 -1.81 23.94 -7.69
C GLY A 148 -1.23 24.43 -6.36
N LEU A 149 -2.03 25.07 -5.49
CA LEU A 149 -1.60 25.47 -4.16
C LEU A 149 -1.44 24.22 -3.26
N SER A 150 -0.24 24.02 -2.75
CA SER A 150 0.03 23.02 -1.72
C SER A 150 0.19 23.72 -0.36
N LEU A 151 -0.70 23.42 0.55
CA LEU A 151 -0.61 23.88 1.92
C LEU A 151 0.34 22.98 2.72
N LYS A 152 1.35 23.58 3.36
CA LYS A 152 2.29 22.87 4.22
C LYS A 152 2.01 23.21 5.69
N ASN A 153 2.18 22.23 6.55
CA ASN A 153 2.04 22.40 8.01
C ASN A 153 0.64 22.86 8.45
N VAL A 154 -0.41 22.40 7.81
CA VAL A 154 -1.80 22.75 8.14
C VAL A 154 -2.52 21.63 8.86
N LYS A 155 -3.48 21.98 9.67
CA LYS A 155 -4.46 21.08 10.25
C LYS A 155 -5.80 21.34 9.57
N ALA A 156 -6.29 20.37 8.81
CA ALA A 156 -7.62 20.38 8.25
C ALA A 156 -8.61 19.73 9.22
N SER A 157 -9.74 20.37 9.46
CA SER A 157 -10.78 19.85 10.36
C SER A 157 -12.14 20.03 9.72
N ILE A 158 -12.97 19.00 9.80
CA ILE A 158 -14.34 19.00 9.30
C ILE A 158 -15.30 19.07 10.49
N TYR A 159 -16.20 20.03 10.46
CA TYR A 159 -17.20 20.25 11.48
C TYR A 159 -18.61 20.09 10.91
N GLN A 160 -19.52 19.56 11.70
CA GLN A 160 -20.95 19.65 11.48
C GLN A 160 -21.55 20.49 12.61
N GLY A 161 -21.84 21.74 12.32
CA GLY A 161 -22.13 22.73 13.35
C GLY A 161 -20.95 22.90 14.31
N LYS A 162 -21.13 22.64 15.60
CA LYS A 162 -20.05 22.72 16.61
C LYS A 162 -19.32 21.37 16.83
N LYS A 163 -19.79 20.29 16.22
CA LYS A 163 -19.23 18.95 16.42
C LYS A 163 -18.08 18.71 15.43
N LEU A 164 -16.89 18.43 15.95
CA LEU A 164 -15.76 17.98 15.15
C LEU A 164 -16.04 16.55 14.63
N LEU A 165 -16.07 16.36 13.33
CA LEU A 165 -16.24 15.06 12.68
C LEU A 165 -14.90 14.40 12.35
N LEU A 166 -13.96 15.16 11.80
CA LEU A 166 -12.67 14.68 11.35
C LEU A 166 -11.61 15.75 11.54
N SER A 167 -10.43 15.36 11.92
CA SER A 167 -9.26 16.23 11.94
C SER A 167 -8.08 15.49 11.35
N LEU A 168 -7.47 16.06 10.32
CA LEU A 168 -6.26 15.57 9.66
C LEU A 168 -5.18 16.64 9.83
N ILE A 169 -4.00 16.20 10.23
CA ILE A 169 -2.82 17.04 10.19
C ILE A 169 -2.17 16.78 8.83
N HIS A 170 -2.27 17.76 7.95
CA HIS A 170 -1.53 17.76 6.70
C HIS A 170 -0.19 18.44 6.91
N ILE A 171 0.80 17.89 6.30
CA ILE A 171 2.19 18.30 6.51
C ILE A 171 2.77 18.69 5.16
#